data_2e7cc656811e2bd8097b6aaafe0505a5
#
_entry.id   2e7cc656811e2bd8097b6aaafe0505a5
#
_cell.length_a   1.000
_cell.length_b   1.000
_cell.length_c   1.000
_cell.angle_alpha   90.00
_cell.angle_beta   90.00
_cell.angle_gamma   90.00
#
_symmetry.space_group_name_H-M   'P 1'
#
loop_
_entity.id
_entity.type
_entity.pdbx_description
1 polymer ?
#
loop_
_entity_poly.entity_id
_entity_poly.type
_entity_poly.pdbx_seq_one_letter_code
_entity_poly.pdbx_strand_id
1 'polypeptide(L)'
;MCRAVSYNADACCRKLYSSYSSANTPRRAKISLKESHVMIRALQVKIARKEDKKYSLDEKVVPFIGFEEAEFVKSLKRSKIDKKIVLEARKKSTKNEEIKRLCSALTKLQNQPDCSYELCTALYDARLMMGSLQTRLKDDDKDEDIPFN
;
A
#
# COMPACT_ATOMS: atom_id res chain seq x y z
N MET A 1 -15.71 2.60 -2.39
CA MET A 1 -14.87 2.96 -2.36
C MET A 1 -13.81 2.76 -1.39
N CYS A 2 -13.69 3.48 -0.26
CA CYS A 2 -12.54 3.22 0.61
C CYS A 2 -12.43 1.78 1.06
N ARG A 3 -13.56 1.17 1.38
CA ARG A 3 -13.59 -0.23 1.83
C ARG A 3 -13.16 -1.21 0.76
N ALA A 4 -13.57 -0.96 -0.49
CA ALA A 4 -13.19 -1.85 -1.59
C ALA A 4 -11.68 -1.80 -1.85
N VAL A 5 -11.09 -0.60 -1.81
CA VAL A 5 -9.66 -0.43 -1.98
C VAL A 5 -8.89 -1.09 -0.84
N SER A 6 -9.32 -0.90 0.40
CA SER A 6 -8.69 -1.52 1.57
C SER A 6 -8.78 -3.03 1.51
N TYR A 7 -9.94 -3.56 1.12
CA TYR A 7 -10.15 -5.00 1.01
C TYR A 7 -9.24 -5.59 -0.07
N ASN A 8 -9.16 -4.93 -1.22
CA ASN A 8 -8.30 -5.37 -2.31
C ASN A 8 -6.82 -5.32 -1.90
N ALA A 9 -6.44 -4.30 -1.15
CA ALA A 9 -5.08 -4.18 -0.64
C ALA A 9 -4.75 -5.31 0.34
N ASP A 10 -5.68 -5.67 1.21
CA ASP A 10 -5.47 -6.77 2.15
C ASP A 10 -5.29 -8.09 1.41
N ALA A 11 -6.13 -8.37 0.43
CA ALA A 11 -6.01 -9.57 -0.40
C ALA A 11 -4.69 -9.57 -1.17
N CYS A 12 -4.31 -8.44 -1.74
CA CYS A 12 -3.05 -8.28 -2.43
C CYS A 12 -1.87 -8.55 -1.50
N CYS A 13 -1.86 -7.96 -0.32
CA CYS A 13 -0.79 -8.15 0.65
C CYS A 13 -0.66 -9.60 1.10
N ARG A 14 -1.76 -10.30 1.29
CA ARG A 14 -1.74 -11.74 1.61
C ARG A 14 -1.09 -12.53 0.48
N LYS A 15 -1.43 -12.21 -0.76
CA LYS A 15 -0.86 -12.86 -1.94
C LYS A 15 0.65 -12.59 -2.04
N LEU A 16 1.05 -11.35 -1.82
CA LEU A 16 2.46 -10.99 -1.83
C LEU A 16 3.23 -11.73 -0.74
N TYR A 17 2.69 -11.79 0.45
CA TYR A 17 3.31 -12.51 1.56
C TYR A 17 3.47 -13.99 1.23
N SER A 18 2.43 -14.62 0.69
CA SER A 18 2.47 -16.01 0.28
C SER A 18 3.61 -16.25 -0.73
N SER A 19 3.78 -15.31 -1.64
CA SER A 19 4.79 -15.40 -2.69
C SER A 19 6.21 -15.20 -2.14
N TYR A 20 6.43 -14.15 -1.34
CA TYR A 20 7.79 -13.89 -0.85
C TYR A 20 8.21 -14.79 0.31
N SER A 21 7.26 -15.48 0.94
CA SER A 21 7.59 -16.48 1.97
C SER A 21 7.81 -17.86 1.39
N SER A 22 7.53 -18.07 0.11
CA SER A 22 7.75 -19.36 -0.55
C SER A 22 9.23 -19.63 -0.76
N ALA A 23 9.66 -20.86 -0.45
CA ALA A 23 11.04 -21.29 -0.65
C ALA A 23 11.45 -21.26 -2.13
N ASN A 24 10.50 -21.42 -3.04
CA ASN A 24 10.78 -21.49 -4.46
C ASN A 24 10.92 -20.13 -5.15
N THR A 25 10.57 -19.05 -4.45
CA THR A 25 10.66 -17.71 -5.02
C THR A 25 12.10 -17.21 -4.99
N PRO A 26 12.63 -16.69 -6.13
CA PRO A 26 13.98 -16.13 -6.14
C PRO A 26 14.15 -14.99 -5.15
N ARG A 27 15.34 -14.88 -4.58
CA ARG A 27 15.64 -13.88 -3.56
C ARG A 27 15.34 -12.45 -4.01
N ARG A 28 15.68 -12.10 -5.25
CA ARG A 28 15.41 -10.76 -5.79
C ARG A 28 13.93 -10.44 -5.78
N ALA A 29 13.12 -11.44 -6.17
CA ALA A 29 11.67 -11.29 -6.17
C ALA A 29 11.13 -11.15 -4.76
N LYS A 30 11.67 -11.92 -3.82
CA LYS A 30 11.26 -11.82 -2.40
C LYS A 30 11.47 -10.41 -1.86
N ILE A 31 12.63 -9.82 -2.16
CA ILE A 31 12.96 -8.47 -1.68
C ILE A 31 11.98 -7.46 -2.25
N SER A 32 11.76 -7.50 -3.56
CA SER A 32 10.86 -6.54 -4.22
C SER A 32 9.41 -6.71 -3.80
N LEU A 33 8.96 -7.94 -3.59
CA LEU A 33 7.59 -8.20 -3.13
C LEU A 33 7.39 -7.72 -1.70
N LYS A 34 8.38 -7.90 -0.84
CA LYS A 34 8.31 -7.40 0.54
C LYS A 34 8.28 -5.88 0.55
N GLU A 35 9.14 -5.25 -0.24
CA GLU A 35 9.13 -3.79 -0.37
C GLU A 35 7.79 -3.28 -0.89
N SER A 36 7.17 -4.01 -1.81
CA SER A 36 5.84 -3.67 -2.32
C SER A 36 4.78 -3.78 -1.24
N HIS A 37 4.86 -4.80 -0.42
CA HIS A 37 3.94 -4.96 0.72
C HIS A 37 4.05 -3.75 1.66
N VAL A 38 5.26 -3.36 2.01
CA VAL A 38 5.49 -2.18 2.86
C VAL A 38 4.96 -0.92 2.20
N MET A 39 5.21 -0.74 0.91
CA MET A 39 4.76 0.44 0.18
C MET A 39 3.24 0.53 0.09
N ILE A 40 2.58 -0.59 -0.17
CA ILE A 40 1.11 -0.64 -0.20
C ILE A 40 0.54 -0.21 1.14
N ARG A 41 1.05 -0.74 2.24
CA ARG A 41 0.60 -0.35 3.57
C ARG A 41 0.93 1.11 3.88
N ALA A 42 2.08 1.60 3.41
CA ALA A 42 2.46 3.01 3.59
C ALA A 42 1.47 3.94 2.89
N LEU A 43 1.07 3.58 1.67
CA LEU A 43 0.08 4.36 0.94
C LEU A 43 -1.27 4.37 1.65
N GLN A 44 -1.68 3.21 2.18
CA GLN A 44 -2.93 3.12 2.94
C GLN A 44 -2.90 3.97 4.21
N VAL A 45 -1.80 3.94 4.93
CA VAL A 45 -1.63 4.78 6.14
C VAL A 45 -1.72 6.25 5.77
N LYS A 46 -1.08 6.63 4.68
CA LYS A 46 -1.09 8.03 4.24
C LYS A 46 -2.48 8.50 3.82
N ILE A 47 -3.23 7.64 3.14
CA ILE A 47 -4.62 7.93 2.78
C ILE A 47 -5.47 8.09 4.04
N ALA A 48 -5.31 7.17 5.00
CA ALA A 48 -6.05 7.24 6.25
C ALA A 48 -5.75 8.52 7.02
N ARG A 49 -4.49 8.94 7.07
CA ARG A 49 -4.09 10.18 7.73
C ARG A 49 -4.71 11.41 7.06
N LYS A 50 -4.80 11.40 5.74
CA LYS A 50 -5.45 12.48 5.02
C LYS A 50 -6.94 12.55 5.34
N GLU A 51 -7.59 11.40 5.39
CA GLU A 51 -8.99 11.33 5.75
C GLU A 51 -9.22 11.83 7.18
N ASP A 52 -8.37 11.45 8.11
CA ASP A 52 -8.42 11.94 9.48
C ASP A 52 -8.33 13.47 9.56
N LYS A 53 -7.39 14.05 8.83
CA LYS A 53 -7.24 15.51 8.78
C LYS A 53 -8.46 16.18 8.21
N LYS A 54 -9.03 15.60 7.15
CA LYS A 54 -10.22 16.13 6.52
C LYS A 54 -11.39 16.18 7.50
N TYR A 55 -11.58 15.10 8.23
CA TYR A 55 -12.64 15.03 9.24
C TYR A 55 -12.42 16.04 10.36
N SER A 56 -11.21 16.17 10.84
CA SER A 56 -10.92 17.10 11.94
C SER A 56 -11.10 18.55 11.53
N LEU A 57 -10.88 18.89 10.25
CA LEU A 57 -11.11 20.23 9.75
C LEU A 57 -12.59 20.53 9.59
N ASP A 58 -13.35 19.57 9.11
CA ASP A 58 -14.78 19.79 8.82
C ASP A 58 -15.64 19.90 10.06
N GLU A 59 -15.33 19.16 11.10
CA GLU A 59 -16.24 19.06 12.24
C GLU A 59 -15.88 19.94 13.43
N LYS A 60 -14.72 20.51 13.46
CA LYS A 60 -14.22 21.23 14.63
C LYS A 60 -14.30 20.41 15.92
N VAL A 61 -14.56 19.11 15.78
CA VAL A 61 -14.67 18.20 16.88
C VAL A 61 -13.43 17.32 16.87
N VAL A 62 -12.60 17.57 17.81
CA VAL A 62 -11.28 17.00 17.88
C VAL A 62 -11.21 15.52 18.26
N PRO A 63 -12.23 14.90 18.89
CA PRO A 63 -12.06 13.57 19.48
C PRO A 63 -11.71 12.44 18.51
N PHE A 64 -11.90 12.63 17.22
CA PHE A 64 -11.72 11.55 16.25
C PHE A 64 -10.48 11.66 15.38
N ILE A 65 -9.57 12.55 15.74
CA ILE A 65 -8.30 12.64 15.02
C ILE A 65 -7.56 11.32 15.17
N GLY A 66 -7.17 10.74 14.03
CA GLY A 66 -6.47 9.47 14.01
C GLY A 66 -7.38 8.24 14.04
N PHE A 67 -8.69 8.44 14.03
CA PHE A 67 -9.65 7.35 14.11
C PHE A 67 -9.51 6.38 12.94
N GLU A 68 -9.47 6.88 11.72
CA GLU A 68 -9.37 6.05 10.53
C GLU A 68 -8.07 5.25 10.51
N GLU A 69 -6.96 5.88 10.85
CA GLU A 69 -5.68 5.20 10.95
C GLU A 69 -5.72 4.14 12.05
N ALA A 70 -6.30 4.46 13.21
CA ALA A 70 -6.40 3.52 14.32
C ALA A 70 -7.26 2.31 13.97
N GLU A 71 -8.38 2.53 13.29
CA GLU A 71 -9.25 1.44 12.83
C GLU A 71 -8.53 0.57 11.81
N PHE A 72 -7.81 1.18 10.89
CA PHE A 72 -7.02 0.46 9.91
C PHE A 72 -5.97 -0.42 10.60
N VAL A 73 -5.22 0.14 11.55
CA VAL A 73 -4.21 -0.62 12.30
C VAL A 73 -4.87 -1.76 13.10
N LYS A 74 -6.02 -1.52 13.69
CA LYS A 74 -6.77 -2.56 14.40
C LYS A 74 -7.15 -3.70 13.47
N SER A 75 -7.63 -3.37 12.28
CA SER A 75 -8.04 -4.39 11.31
C SER A 75 -6.88 -5.29 10.89
N LEU A 76 -5.66 -4.79 10.97
CA LEU A 76 -4.45 -5.52 10.58
C LEU A 76 -3.83 -6.33 11.72
N LYS A 77 -4.32 -6.18 12.94
CA LYS A 77 -3.73 -6.85 14.11
C LYS A 77 -3.92 -8.37 14.11
N ARG A 78 -4.71 -8.90 13.20
CA ARG A 78 -4.92 -10.34 13.08
C ARG A 78 -3.67 -11.08 12.62
N SER A 79 -2.77 -10.40 11.97
CA SER A 79 -1.53 -10.99 11.47
C SER A 79 -0.33 -10.29 12.11
N LYS A 80 0.51 -11.08 12.77
CA LYS A 80 1.75 -10.55 13.34
C LYS A 80 2.66 -9.95 12.27
N ILE A 81 2.58 -10.49 11.07
CA ILE A 81 3.39 -10.05 9.93
C ILE A 81 2.96 -8.68 9.47
N ASP A 82 1.65 -8.50 9.27
CA ASP A 82 1.11 -7.21 8.88
C ASP A 82 1.41 -6.15 9.93
N LYS A 83 1.37 -6.50 11.21
CA LYS A 83 1.68 -5.56 12.27
C LYS A 83 3.10 -5.00 12.13
N LYS A 84 4.08 -5.88 11.88
CA LYS A 84 5.47 -5.45 11.66
C LYS A 84 5.60 -4.60 10.41
N ILE A 85 4.95 -5.03 9.33
CA ILE A 85 4.97 -4.31 8.06
C ILE A 85 4.37 -2.91 8.22
N VAL A 86 3.27 -2.79 8.94
CA VAL A 86 2.62 -1.49 9.16
C VAL A 86 3.51 -0.57 9.98
N LEU A 87 4.22 -1.09 10.96
CA LEU A 87 5.17 -0.29 11.73
C LEU A 87 6.27 0.29 10.84
N GLU A 88 6.80 -0.51 9.93
CA GLU A 88 7.75 -0.03 8.93
C GLU A 88 7.10 0.98 7.98
N ALA A 89 5.89 0.67 7.55
CA ALA A 89 5.15 1.48 6.60
C ALA A 89 4.85 2.89 7.10
N ARG A 90 4.62 3.03 8.39
CA ARG A 90 4.33 4.34 8.98
C ARG A 90 5.48 5.33 8.82
N LYS A 91 6.69 4.83 8.66
CA LYS A 91 7.89 5.65 8.47
C LYS A 91 8.34 5.69 7.03
N LYS A 92 7.72 4.92 6.16
CA LYS A 92 8.15 4.79 4.77
C LYS A 92 7.74 6.01 3.95
N SER A 93 8.67 6.49 3.15
CA SER A 93 8.38 7.53 2.17
C SER A 93 7.56 6.95 1.02
N THR A 94 6.57 7.71 0.56
CA THR A 94 5.72 7.31 -0.57
C THR A 94 5.92 8.23 -1.77
N LYS A 95 7.12 8.72 -1.96
CA LYS A 95 7.45 9.59 -3.08
C LYS A 95 7.26 8.88 -4.41
N ASN A 96 6.78 9.62 -5.40
CA ASN A 96 6.53 9.08 -6.74
C ASN A 96 7.75 8.39 -7.33
N GLU A 97 8.94 8.95 -7.11
CA GLU A 97 10.18 8.38 -7.63
C GLU A 97 10.47 7.00 -7.06
N GLU A 98 10.25 6.83 -5.76
CA GLU A 98 10.44 5.54 -5.12
C GLU A 98 9.47 4.49 -5.62
N ILE A 99 8.21 4.88 -5.81
CA ILE A 99 7.17 3.99 -6.33
C ILE A 99 7.50 3.59 -7.77
N LYS A 100 7.93 4.53 -8.59
CA LYS A 100 8.35 4.25 -9.98
C LYS A 100 9.51 3.29 -10.03
N ARG A 101 10.50 3.50 -9.18
CA ARG A 101 11.68 2.63 -9.10
C ARG A 101 11.28 1.20 -8.73
N LEU A 102 10.41 1.08 -7.74
CA LEU A 102 9.93 -0.23 -7.32
C LEU A 102 9.11 -0.90 -8.42
N CYS A 103 8.22 -0.17 -9.06
CA CYS A 103 7.44 -0.70 -10.19
C CYS A 103 8.33 -1.16 -11.35
N SER A 104 9.39 -0.41 -11.65
CA SER A 104 10.36 -0.82 -12.67
C SER A 104 11.05 -2.12 -12.31
N ALA A 105 11.43 -2.27 -11.04
CA ALA A 105 12.05 -3.51 -10.56
C ALA A 105 11.09 -4.70 -10.70
N LEU A 106 9.81 -4.50 -10.35
CA LEU A 106 8.79 -5.53 -10.48
C LEU A 106 8.58 -5.93 -11.95
N THR A 107 8.58 -4.95 -12.85
CA THR A 107 8.43 -5.20 -14.27
C THR A 107 9.59 -6.04 -14.82
N LYS A 108 10.82 -5.71 -14.42
CA LYS A 108 11.99 -6.48 -14.84
C LYS A 108 11.91 -7.92 -14.38
N LEU A 109 11.48 -8.14 -13.14
CA LEU A 109 11.31 -9.50 -12.61
C LEU A 109 10.23 -10.26 -13.36
N GLN A 110 9.14 -9.58 -13.69
CA GLN A 110 8.04 -10.19 -14.41
C GLN A 110 8.44 -10.63 -15.83
N ASN A 111 9.37 -9.92 -16.44
CA ASN A 111 9.84 -10.21 -17.79
C ASN A 111 10.94 -11.27 -17.84
N GLN A 112 11.38 -11.80 -16.71
CA GLN A 112 12.37 -12.88 -16.69
C GLN A 112 11.78 -14.16 -17.25
N PRO A 113 12.55 -14.93 -18.06
CA PRO A 113 12.02 -16.13 -18.68
C PRO A 113 11.61 -17.22 -17.68
N ASP A 114 12.21 -17.24 -16.51
CA ASP A 114 11.95 -18.22 -15.48
C ASP A 114 10.88 -17.78 -14.48
N CYS A 115 10.19 -16.70 -14.76
CA CYS A 115 9.14 -16.20 -13.88
C CYS A 115 7.91 -17.11 -13.98
N SER A 116 7.57 -17.78 -12.88
CA SER A 116 6.40 -18.64 -12.85
C SER A 116 5.11 -17.82 -12.96
N TYR A 117 4.02 -18.49 -13.35
CA TYR A 117 2.72 -17.83 -13.45
C TYR A 117 2.31 -17.18 -12.11
N GLU A 118 2.50 -17.91 -11.03
CA GLU A 118 2.15 -17.42 -9.68
C GLU A 118 2.96 -16.20 -9.30
N LEU A 119 4.26 -16.23 -9.58
CA LEU A 119 5.14 -15.11 -9.32
C LEU A 119 4.77 -13.90 -10.20
N CYS A 120 4.53 -14.14 -11.48
CA CYS A 120 4.11 -13.08 -12.41
C CYS A 120 2.85 -12.37 -11.94
N THR A 121 1.85 -13.13 -11.48
CA THR A 121 0.60 -12.53 -11.00
C THR A 121 0.81 -11.71 -9.75
N ALA A 122 1.67 -12.17 -8.84
CA ALA A 122 1.98 -11.42 -7.62
C ALA A 122 2.68 -10.10 -7.94
N LEU A 123 3.66 -10.13 -8.83
CA LEU A 123 4.38 -8.93 -9.26
C LEU A 123 3.45 -7.93 -9.95
N TYR A 124 2.58 -8.45 -10.81
CA TYR A 124 1.60 -7.63 -11.53
C TYR A 124 0.62 -6.97 -10.55
N ASP A 125 0.06 -7.75 -9.63
CA ASP A 125 -0.90 -7.25 -8.64
C ASP A 125 -0.27 -6.19 -7.73
N ALA A 126 0.99 -6.36 -7.37
CA ALA A 126 1.72 -5.37 -6.58
C ALA A 126 1.79 -4.03 -7.29
N ARG A 127 2.13 -4.04 -8.59
CA ARG A 127 2.19 -2.82 -9.39
C ARG A 127 0.82 -2.14 -9.50
N LEU A 128 -0.20 -2.93 -9.81
CA LEU A 128 -1.56 -2.40 -9.94
C LEU A 128 -2.05 -1.77 -8.64
N MET A 129 -1.81 -2.44 -7.53
CA MET A 129 -2.27 -1.94 -6.23
C MET A 129 -1.57 -0.64 -5.86
N MET A 130 -0.25 -0.56 -6.05
CA MET A 130 0.49 0.66 -5.78
C MET A 130 0.00 1.82 -6.66
N GLY A 131 -0.22 1.55 -7.94
CA GLY A 131 -0.74 2.57 -8.86
C GLY A 131 -2.13 3.06 -8.47
N SER A 132 -2.99 2.14 -8.09
CA SER A 132 -4.36 2.46 -7.68
C SER A 132 -4.38 3.35 -6.43
N LEU A 133 -3.60 2.98 -5.41
CA LEU A 133 -3.52 3.75 -4.17
C LEU A 133 -2.85 5.12 -4.40
N GLN A 134 -1.84 5.16 -5.26
CA GLN A 134 -1.17 6.40 -5.61
C GLN A 134 -2.12 7.37 -6.31
N THR A 135 -2.92 6.86 -7.24
CA THR A 135 -3.93 7.66 -7.93
C THR A 135 -4.93 8.24 -6.95
N ARG A 136 -5.41 7.41 -6.04
CA ARG A 136 -6.35 7.86 -5.01
C ARG A 136 -5.75 8.97 -4.15
N LEU A 137 -4.49 8.81 -3.77
CA LEU A 137 -3.82 9.81 -2.94
C LEU A 137 -3.68 11.16 -3.67
N LYS A 138 -3.39 11.11 -4.98
CA LYS A 138 -3.31 12.32 -5.82
C LYS A 138 -4.65 12.99 -6.00
N ASP A 139 -5.70 12.21 -6.18
CA ASP A 139 -7.05 12.74 -6.32
C ASP A 139 -7.47 13.48 -5.05
N ASP A 140 -7.13 12.94 -3.89
CA ASP A 140 -7.36 13.61 -2.62
C ASP A 140 -6.60 14.94 -2.54
N ASP A 141 -5.37 14.99 -3.05
CA ASP A 141 -4.59 16.22 -3.12
C ASP A 141 -5.23 17.27 -4.02
N LYS A 142 -5.74 16.86 -5.18
CA LYS A 142 -6.44 17.74 -6.10
C LYS A 142 -7.69 18.32 -5.47
N ASP A 143 -8.42 17.51 -4.74
CA ASP A 143 -9.62 17.97 -4.04
C ASP A 143 -9.30 19.02 -2.99
N GLU A 144 -8.15 18.94 -2.36
CA GLU A 144 -7.71 19.95 -1.42
C GLU A 144 -7.36 21.27 -2.09
N ASP A 145 -6.86 21.23 -3.32
CA ASP A 145 -6.44 22.42 -4.04
C ASP A 145 -7.60 23.17 -4.72
N ILE A 146 -8.65 22.47 -5.11
CA ILE A 146 -9.77 23.05 -5.82
C ILE A 146 -10.51 24.16 -5.06
N PRO A 147 -10.75 24.05 -3.76
CA PRO A 147 -11.55 25.05 -3.06
C PRO A 147 -11.01 26.47 -3.02
N PHE A 148 -9.79 26.67 -3.39
CA PHE A 148 -9.16 27.98 -3.28
C PHE A 148 -9.38 28.88 -4.48
N ASN A 149 -10.07 28.39 -5.43
CA ASN A 149 -10.46 29.19 -6.61
C ASN A 149 -11.87 29.74 -6.49
#